data_305d7ecdbdb6afb0caeb36e2209adc97
#
_entry.id   305d7ecdbdb6afb0caeb36e2209adc97
#
_cell.length_a   1.000
_cell.length_b   1.000
_cell.length_c   1.000
_cell.angle_alpha   90.00
_cell.angle_beta   90.00
_cell.angle_gamma   90.00
#
_symmetry.space_group_name_H-M   'P 1'
#
loop_
_entity.id
_entity.type
_entity.pdbx_description
1 polymer ?
#
loop_
_entity_poly.entity_id
_entity_poly.type
_entity_poly.pdbx_seq_one_letter_code
_entity_poly.pdbx_strand_id
1 'polypeptide(L)'
;MAHHTPTLSDHDVLTHAREGLGQHLPLQAEGYKCTTDDLLNVLLGVAANRGTLESVCRDLVGTPEAATIRSYFNEQLCVEDLPDLARRFNAALADEIPPRIWRQECDVAMDFQDRPYYGKTPQATGLWVRSRARDGTTRFYRVATAYVMLNNLRVTLAIRFVLPEDETVTIVQDLQKALKKLKIRVGCLFLDKGFAGIAVMNSLERQGQPAEIACTIRGKTGGTRALCHGNKSYRTTYTFQGAANASFTAELAVCRVFTTAKRTKRLKRHADWMIFILIHLDWSPRQARRQYRRRFGIESSYRCTGQVRGWTTSNNPAYRFVLIALSFFLLNVWVHLRWLFTQVPRRGRRWLDTQRLQLSRLAKFIVRALEYYYRCVHVIAAPALPRL
;
A
#
# COMPACT_ATOMS: atom_id res chain seq x y z
N MET A 1 -24.51 0.78 37.16
CA MET A 1 -24.19 -0.16 36.07
C MET A 1 -22.71 -0.03 35.77
N ALA A 2 -21.92 -1.09 35.99
CA ALA A 2 -20.50 -1.09 35.66
C ALA A 2 -20.36 -1.01 34.12
N HIS A 3 -19.82 0.08 33.62
CA HIS A 3 -19.48 0.21 32.21
C HIS A 3 -18.38 -0.82 31.88
N HIS A 4 -18.75 -1.92 31.29
CA HIS A 4 -17.80 -2.89 30.74
C HIS A 4 -16.96 -2.16 29.69
N THR A 5 -15.72 -1.82 30.01
CA THR A 5 -14.79 -1.28 29.04
C THR A 5 -14.44 -2.39 28.06
N PRO A 6 -14.70 -2.24 26.74
CA PRO A 6 -14.39 -3.29 25.79
C PRO A 6 -12.88 -3.57 25.79
N THR A 7 -12.51 -4.83 25.95
CA THR A 7 -11.13 -5.31 25.90
C THR A 7 -10.81 -5.87 24.53
N LEU A 8 -9.55 -5.87 24.16
CA LEU A 8 -9.03 -6.45 22.92
C LEU A 8 -7.89 -7.39 23.28
N SER A 9 -8.11 -8.68 23.11
CA SER A 9 -7.11 -9.73 23.32
C SER A 9 -6.33 -10.06 22.03
N ASP A 10 -5.27 -10.84 22.15
CA ASP A 10 -4.52 -11.40 21.02
C ASP A 10 -5.38 -12.38 20.20
N HIS A 11 -6.21 -13.18 20.87
CA HIS A 11 -7.19 -14.06 20.21
C HIS A 11 -8.20 -13.26 19.37
N ASP A 12 -8.75 -12.17 19.89
CA ASP A 12 -9.69 -11.31 19.15
C ASP A 12 -9.04 -10.72 17.89
N VAL A 13 -7.77 -10.31 17.98
CA VAL A 13 -7.04 -9.75 16.83
C VAL A 13 -6.81 -10.81 15.75
N LEU A 14 -6.40 -12.04 16.14
CA LEU A 14 -6.20 -13.13 15.18
C LEU A 14 -7.52 -13.53 14.53
N THR A 15 -8.58 -13.72 15.32
CA THR A 15 -9.91 -14.10 14.84
C THR A 15 -10.45 -13.06 13.86
N HIS A 16 -10.41 -11.77 14.23
CA HIS A 16 -10.85 -10.68 13.34
C HIS A 16 -10.09 -10.67 12.00
N ALA A 17 -8.75 -10.78 12.06
CA ALA A 17 -7.95 -10.78 10.83
C ALA A 17 -8.18 -12.04 9.97
N ARG A 18 -8.32 -13.22 10.59
CA ARG A 18 -8.58 -14.47 9.89
C ARG A 18 -9.95 -14.48 9.23
N GLU A 19 -11.00 -14.12 9.96
CA GLU A 19 -12.36 -14.06 9.44
C GLU A 19 -12.48 -13.04 8.30
N GLY A 20 -11.91 -11.82 8.46
CA GLY A 20 -11.89 -10.81 7.42
C GLY A 20 -11.17 -11.25 6.14
N LEU A 21 -10.11 -12.07 6.25
CA LEU A 21 -9.47 -12.68 5.08
C LEU A 21 -10.30 -13.84 4.51
N GLY A 22 -10.80 -14.72 5.36
CA GLY A 22 -11.52 -15.93 4.95
C GLY A 22 -12.81 -15.63 4.19
N GLN A 23 -13.47 -14.50 4.46
CA GLN A 23 -14.64 -14.05 3.71
C GLN A 23 -14.34 -13.70 2.25
N HIS A 24 -13.10 -13.36 1.94
CA HIS A 24 -12.74 -12.80 0.63
C HIS A 24 -11.72 -13.64 -0.13
N LEU A 25 -10.73 -14.24 0.52
CA LEU A 25 -9.71 -15.00 -0.18
C LEU A 25 -10.23 -16.37 -0.64
N PRO A 26 -9.85 -16.84 -1.83
CA PRO A 26 -10.31 -18.13 -2.38
C PRO A 26 -9.50 -19.33 -1.85
N LEU A 27 -8.87 -19.18 -0.68
CA LEU A 27 -8.07 -20.26 -0.09
C LEU A 27 -8.97 -21.25 0.62
N GLN A 28 -8.89 -22.51 0.23
CA GLN A 28 -9.68 -23.59 0.80
C GLN A 28 -8.82 -24.85 1.00
N ALA A 29 -9.00 -25.51 2.12
CA ALA A 29 -8.43 -26.80 2.40
C ALA A 29 -9.39 -27.58 3.33
N GLU A 30 -9.82 -28.75 2.89
CA GLU A 30 -10.76 -29.61 3.62
C GLU A 30 -10.11 -30.95 3.97
N GLY A 31 -8.79 -30.95 4.14
CA GLY A 31 -8.02 -32.17 4.43
C GLY A 31 -7.75 -32.35 5.91
N TYR A 32 -7.61 -33.64 6.34
CA TYR A 32 -7.19 -33.98 7.71
C TYR A 32 -5.85 -33.33 8.11
N LYS A 33 -4.93 -33.16 7.17
CA LYS A 33 -3.59 -32.59 7.40
C LYS A 33 -3.51 -31.09 7.30
N CYS A 34 -4.49 -30.44 6.72
CA CYS A 34 -4.50 -28.98 6.51
C CYS A 34 -5.95 -28.52 6.34
N THR A 35 -6.30 -27.49 7.05
CA THR A 35 -7.61 -26.82 6.99
C THR A 35 -7.49 -25.43 6.37
N THR A 36 -8.60 -24.84 5.96
CA THR A 36 -8.64 -23.44 5.51
C THR A 36 -8.10 -22.49 6.58
N ASP A 37 -8.44 -22.73 7.85
CA ASP A 37 -7.92 -21.94 8.97
C ASP A 37 -6.39 -22.02 9.09
N ASP A 38 -5.81 -23.19 8.82
CA ASP A 38 -4.35 -23.35 8.83
C ASP A 38 -3.69 -22.52 7.74
N LEU A 39 -4.25 -22.51 6.52
CA LEU A 39 -3.74 -21.67 5.43
C LEU A 39 -3.75 -20.18 5.79
N LEU A 40 -4.86 -19.70 6.35
CA LEU A 40 -5.02 -18.31 6.75
C LEU A 40 -4.15 -17.95 7.95
N ASN A 41 -4.10 -18.80 8.97
CA ASN A 41 -3.30 -18.60 10.16
C ASN A 41 -1.80 -18.55 9.84
N VAL A 42 -1.30 -19.48 9.02
CA VAL A 42 0.10 -19.46 8.60
C VAL A 42 0.40 -18.23 7.75
N LEU A 43 -0.50 -17.82 6.86
CA LEU A 43 -0.35 -16.61 6.06
C LEU A 43 -0.25 -15.35 6.94
N LEU A 44 -1.13 -15.24 7.97
CA LEU A 44 -1.07 -14.19 8.97
C LEU A 44 0.22 -14.22 9.79
N GLY A 45 0.66 -15.42 10.18
CA GLY A 45 1.94 -15.64 10.87
C GLY A 45 3.14 -15.18 10.05
N VAL A 46 3.17 -15.52 8.76
CA VAL A 46 4.21 -15.07 7.80
C VAL A 46 4.28 -13.54 7.75
N ALA A 47 3.13 -12.87 7.72
CA ALA A 47 3.07 -11.41 7.70
C ALA A 47 3.48 -10.79 9.05
N ALA A 48 2.94 -11.28 10.16
CA ALA A 48 3.13 -10.74 11.50
C ALA A 48 4.59 -10.92 12.00
N ASN A 49 5.18 -12.09 11.74
CA ASN A 49 6.60 -12.38 12.05
C ASN A 49 7.57 -11.73 11.07
N ARG A 50 7.09 -11.20 9.95
CA ARG A 50 7.96 -10.78 8.84
C ARG A 50 8.86 -11.92 8.37
N GLY A 51 8.35 -13.14 8.47
CA GLY A 51 9.06 -14.38 8.18
C GLY A 51 8.75 -14.93 6.80
N THR A 52 9.17 -16.17 6.61
CA THR A 52 8.81 -17.00 5.45
C THR A 52 7.83 -18.08 5.89
N LEU A 53 7.21 -18.74 4.93
CA LEU A 53 6.36 -19.91 5.18
C LEU A 53 7.11 -20.97 6.00
N GLU A 54 8.35 -21.26 5.59
CA GLU A 54 9.21 -22.25 6.24
C GLU A 54 9.55 -21.88 7.67
N SER A 55 9.82 -20.58 7.94
CA SER A 55 10.14 -20.16 9.31
C SER A 55 8.94 -20.31 10.24
N VAL A 56 7.75 -19.91 9.80
CA VAL A 56 6.53 -19.99 10.63
C VAL A 56 6.16 -21.45 10.92
N CYS A 57 6.16 -22.33 9.90
CA CYS A 57 5.83 -23.74 10.09
C CYS A 57 6.89 -24.49 10.91
N ARG A 58 8.13 -24.01 10.94
CA ARG A 58 9.20 -24.59 11.78
C ARG A 58 9.08 -24.17 13.24
N ASP A 59 8.64 -22.93 13.47
CA ASP A 59 8.56 -22.35 14.82
C ASP A 59 7.29 -22.83 15.57
N LEU A 60 6.26 -23.29 14.84
CA LEU A 60 4.96 -23.71 15.38
C LEU A 60 4.77 -25.23 15.22
N VAL A 61 4.56 -25.94 16.34
CA VAL A 61 4.54 -27.44 16.39
C VAL A 61 3.33 -28.03 15.67
N GLY A 62 2.15 -27.42 15.83
CA GLY A 62 0.87 -27.96 15.33
C GLY A 62 0.50 -27.52 13.92
N THR A 63 1.35 -26.77 13.21
CA THR A 63 1.06 -26.36 11.85
C THR A 63 1.29 -27.49 10.85
N PRO A 64 0.57 -27.52 9.72
CA PRO A 64 0.92 -28.36 8.60
C PRO A 64 2.35 -28.07 8.11
N GLU A 65 2.95 -29.05 7.45
CA GLU A 65 4.27 -28.86 6.85
C GLU A 65 4.27 -27.73 5.80
N ALA A 66 5.34 -26.95 5.76
CA ALA A 66 5.49 -25.84 4.82
C ALA A 66 5.32 -26.27 3.35
N ALA A 67 5.74 -27.52 3.02
CA ALA A 67 5.56 -28.08 1.68
C ALA A 67 4.07 -28.25 1.33
N THR A 68 3.26 -28.76 2.27
CA THR A 68 1.82 -28.91 2.10
C THR A 68 1.13 -27.59 1.85
N ILE A 69 1.39 -26.58 2.69
CA ILE A 69 0.81 -25.25 2.54
C ILE A 69 1.24 -24.59 1.23
N ARG A 70 2.49 -24.77 0.82
CA ARG A 70 3.01 -24.27 -0.46
C ARG A 70 2.30 -24.91 -1.65
N SER A 71 1.96 -26.18 -1.59
CA SER A 71 1.16 -26.86 -2.64
C SER A 71 -0.18 -26.17 -2.81
N TYR A 72 -0.94 -25.98 -1.73
CA TYR A 72 -2.21 -25.27 -1.74
C TYR A 72 -2.07 -23.83 -2.33
N PHE A 73 -1.05 -23.08 -1.91
CA PHE A 73 -0.85 -21.73 -2.45
C PHE A 73 -0.48 -21.73 -3.93
N ASN A 74 0.28 -22.70 -4.41
CA ASN A 74 0.61 -22.82 -5.83
C ASN A 74 -0.57 -23.25 -6.70
N GLU A 75 -1.45 -24.10 -6.17
CA GLU A 75 -2.64 -24.59 -6.86
C GLU A 75 -3.75 -23.54 -6.91
N GLN A 76 -3.92 -22.75 -5.83
CA GLN A 76 -5.05 -21.83 -5.69
C GLN A 76 -4.73 -20.36 -5.95
N LEU A 77 -3.48 -20.01 -6.10
CA LEU A 77 -3.04 -18.65 -6.41
C LEU A 77 -2.40 -18.61 -7.80
N CYS A 78 -3.25 -18.59 -8.81
CA CYS A 78 -2.82 -18.54 -10.21
C CYS A 78 -2.57 -17.12 -10.68
N VAL A 79 -1.71 -16.96 -11.67
CA VAL A 79 -1.35 -15.64 -12.24
C VAL A 79 -2.55 -15.01 -12.94
N GLU A 80 -3.36 -15.82 -13.57
CA GLU A 80 -4.58 -15.45 -14.27
C GLU A 80 -5.60 -14.80 -13.33
N ASP A 81 -5.57 -15.16 -12.05
CA ASP A 81 -6.49 -14.68 -11.01
C ASP A 81 -6.04 -13.34 -10.39
N LEU A 82 -4.91 -12.76 -10.79
CA LEU A 82 -4.43 -11.50 -10.22
C LEU A 82 -5.48 -10.38 -10.19
N PRO A 83 -6.30 -10.15 -11.24
CA PRO A 83 -7.37 -9.16 -11.19
C PRO A 83 -8.46 -9.52 -10.16
N ASP A 84 -8.83 -10.80 -10.04
CA ASP A 84 -9.81 -11.27 -9.06
C ASP A 84 -9.26 -11.18 -7.63
N LEU A 85 -8.02 -11.58 -7.41
CA LEU A 85 -7.34 -11.42 -6.12
C LEU A 85 -7.29 -9.95 -5.69
N ALA A 86 -6.99 -9.02 -6.62
CA ALA A 86 -7.03 -7.59 -6.32
C ALA A 86 -8.44 -7.13 -5.94
N ARG A 87 -9.48 -7.61 -6.64
CA ARG A 87 -10.89 -7.32 -6.33
C ARG A 87 -11.28 -7.85 -4.95
N ARG A 88 -10.87 -9.07 -4.60
CA ARG A 88 -11.12 -9.70 -3.29
C ARG A 88 -10.42 -8.96 -2.17
N PHE A 89 -9.15 -8.62 -2.34
CA PHE A 89 -8.44 -7.78 -1.36
C PHE A 89 -9.05 -6.38 -1.22
N ASN A 90 -9.55 -5.80 -2.29
CA ASN A 90 -10.26 -4.51 -2.21
C ASN A 90 -11.55 -4.63 -1.40
N ALA A 91 -12.25 -5.77 -1.44
CA ALA A 91 -13.39 -6.02 -0.57
C ALA A 91 -12.95 -6.18 0.90
N ALA A 92 -11.92 -6.98 1.18
CA ALA A 92 -11.36 -7.12 2.52
C ALA A 92 -10.86 -5.78 3.09
N LEU A 93 -10.22 -4.95 2.28
CA LEU A 93 -9.79 -3.61 2.68
C LEU A 93 -10.98 -2.71 3.02
N ALA A 94 -12.10 -2.86 2.29
CA ALA A 94 -13.30 -2.06 2.47
C ALA A 94 -13.97 -2.33 3.82
N ASP A 95 -14.01 -3.58 4.26
CA ASP A 95 -14.62 -3.96 5.55
C ASP A 95 -13.88 -3.32 6.73
N GLU A 96 -12.60 -3.00 6.54
CA GLU A 96 -11.76 -2.35 7.55
C GLU A 96 -11.77 -0.81 7.48
N ILE A 97 -12.58 -0.20 6.62
CA ILE A 97 -12.66 1.26 6.50
C ILE A 97 -13.45 1.86 7.66
N PRO A 98 -12.85 2.74 8.48
CA PRO A 98 -13.59 3.41 9.56
C PRO A 98 -14.80 4.19 9.04
N PRO A 99 -15.97 4.12 9.74
CA PRO A 99 -17.23 4.76 9.29
C PRO A 99 -17.11 6.27 8.98
N ARG A 100 -16.14 6.93 9.56
CA ARG A 100 -15.89 8.35 9.30
C ARG A 100 -15.57 8.64 7.84
N ILE A 101 -14.88 7.72 7.14
CA ILE A 101 -14.47 7.91 5.75
C ILE A 101 -15.70 7.93 4.83
N TRP A 102 -16.71 7.12 5.10
CA TRP A 102 -17.95 7.06 4.34
C TRP A 102 -18.82 8.33 4.46
N ARG A 103 -18.67 9.08 5.55
CA ARG A 103 -19.55 10.20 5.89
C ARG A 103 -19.09 11.55 5.34
N GLN A 104 -17.91 11.63 4.75
CA GLN A 104 -17.34 12.89 4.28
C GLN A 104 -16.68 12.72 2.92
N GLU A 105 -16.48 13.83 2.24
CA GLU A 105 -15.62 13.90 1.07
C GLU A 105 -14.17 13.76 1.50
N CYS A 106 -13.41 12.97 0.75
CA CYS A 106 -12.03 12.62 1.08
C CYS A 106 -11.08 12.96 -0.06
N ASP A 107 -9.96 13.54 0.27
CA ASP A 107 -8.82 13.60 -0.64
C ASP A 107 -8.16 12.23 -0.71
N VAL A 108 -7.80 11.79 -1.91
CA VAL A 108 -7.21 10.47 -2.15
C VAL A 108 -5.87 10.62 -2.88
N ALA A 109 -4.84 9.99 -2.34
CA ALA A 109 -3.55 9.87 -3.03
C ALA A 109 -3.45 8.54 -3.77
N MET A 110 -2.92 8.56 -4.99
CA MET A 110 -2.54 7.35 -5.73
C MET A 110 -1.03 7.31 -5.91
N ASP A 111 -0.46 6.12 -5.72
CA ASP A 111 0.98 5.94 -5.85
C ASP A 111 1.32 4.51 -6.23
N PHE A 112 2.54 4.31 -6.74
CA PHE A 112 3.10 3.01 -7.04
C PHE A 112 3.98 2.52 -5.91
N GLN A 113 3.82 1.25 -5.55
CA GLN A 113 4.73 0.56 -4.66
C GLN A 113 5.48 -0.52 -5.42
N ASP A 114 6.78 -0.33 -5.57
CA ASP A 114 7.68 -1.27 -6.21
C ASP A 114 8.29 -2.22 -5.17
N ARG A 115 8.35 -3.52 -5.50
CA ARG A 115 8.98 -4.57 -4.70
C ARG A 115 10.08 -5.22 -5.51
N PRO A 116 11.34 -5.21 -5.01
CA PRO A 116 12.46 -5.79 -5.72
C PRO A 116 12.24 -7.27 -6.04
N TYR A 117 12.64 -7.68 -7.23
CA TYR A 117 12.65 -9.06 -7.68
C TYR A 117 14.07 -9.47 -8.08
N TYR A 118 14.57 -10.53 -7.47
CA TYR A 118 15.94 -11.02 -7.67
C TYR A 118 15.97 -12.39 -8.36
N GLY A 119 14.81 -13.00 -8.61
CA GLY A 119 14.72 -14.32 -9.22
C GLY A 119 15.28 -14.34 -10.65
N LYS A 120 15.70 -15.54 -11.09
CA LYS A 120 15.97 -15.81 -12.51
C LYS A 120 14.67 -15.51 -13.27
N THR A 121 14.78 -14.96 -14.47
CA THR A 121 13.59 -14.68 -15.29
C THR A 121 13.04 -16.02 -15.78
N PRO A 122 11.90 -16.50 -15.27
CA PRO A 122 11.20 -17.56 -15.96
C PRO A 122 10.77 -16.97 -17.31
N GLN A 123 11.00 -17.67 -18.39
CA GLN A 123 10.64 -17.20 -19.73
C GLN A 123 9.13 -16.95 -19.87
N ALA A 124 8.30 -17.48 -18.95
CA ALA A 124 6.85 -17.47 -19.03
C ALA A 124 6.12 -16.40 -18.20
N THR A 125 6.76 -15.65 -17.31
CA THR A 125 6.04 -14.76 -16.40
C THR A 125 6.65 -13.37 -16.30
N GLY A 126 6.90 -12.69 -17.40
CA GLY A 126 7.40 -11.30 -17.44
C GLY A 126 6.54 -10.25 -16.73
N LEU A 127 5.95 -10.60 -15.58
CA LEU A 127 5.02 -9.76 -14.81
C LEU A 127 5.72 -8.73 -13.90
N TRP A 128 6.99 -8.48 -14.13
CA TRP A 128 7.76 -7.47 -13.42
C TRP A 128 7.99 -6.24 -14.31
N VAL A 129 7.87 -5.08 -13.71
CA VAL A 129 8.17 -3.82 -14.39
C VAL A 129 9.66 -3.48 -14.25
N ARG A 130 10.24 -2.84 -15.26
CA ARG A 130 11.58 -2.26 -15.17
C ARG A 130 11.50 -0.86 -14.57
N SER A 131 12.38 -0.57 -13.64
CA SER A 131 12.52 0.75 -13.03
C SER A 131 13.99 1.08 -12.81
N ARG A 132 14.29 2.30 -12.38
CA ARG A 132 15.66 2.69 -12.00
C ARG A 132 16.21 1.70 -10.99
N ALA A 133 17.48 1.31 -11.14
CA ALA A 133 18.14 0.39 -10.23
C ALA A 133 18.01 0.84 -8.77
N ARG A 134 17.48 -0.04 -7.94
CA ARG A 134 17.35 0.11 -6.49
C ARG A 134 17.55 -1.26 -5.85
N ASP A 135 18.13 -1.29 -4.67
CA ASP A 135 18.31 -2.53 -3.89
C ASP A 135 18.94 -3.68 -4.71
N GLY A 136 19.88 -3.35 -5.62
CA GLY A 136 20.61 -4.33 -6.43
C GLY A 136 19.85 -4.92 -7.62
N THR A 137 18.65 -4.40 -7.97
CA THR A 137 17.86 -4.88 -9.11
C THR A 137 17.25 -3.74 -9.91
N THR A 138 16.89 -4.01 -11.18
CA THR A 138 16.07 -3.16 -12.04
C THR A 138 14.66 -3.72 -12.26
N ARG A 139 14.35 -4.88 -11.65
CA ARG A 139 13.09 -5.61 -11.82
C ARG A 139 12.25 -5.51 -10.56
N PHE A 140 10.98 -5.15 -10.71
CA PHE A 140 10.10 -4.93 -9.58
C PHE A 140 8.69 -5.47 -9.86
N TYR A 141 8.10 -6.16 -8.91
CA TYR A 141 6.66 -6.28 -8.87
C TYR A 141 6.07 -4.96 -8.40
N ARG A 142 5.12 -4.46 -9.15
CA ARG A 142 4.50 -3.15 -8.88
C ARG A 142 3.04 -3.31 -8.49
N VAL A 143 2.65 -2.59 -7.46
CA VAL A 143 1.26 -2.44 -7.04
C VAL A 143 0.91 -0.97 -7.04
N ALA A 144 -0.21 -0.61 -7.65
CA ALA A 144 -0.80 0.72 -7.53
C ALA A 144 -1.79 0.72 -6.37
N THR A 145 -1.84 1.80 -5.59
CA THR A 145 -2.73 1.93 -4.44
C THR A 145 -3.45 3.26 -4.45
N ALA A 146 -4.68 3.28 -3.92
CA ALA A 146 -5.41 4.48 -3.55
C ALA A 146 -5.50 4.57 -2.03
N TYR A 147 -5.11 5.70 -1.48
CA TYR A 147 -4.95 5.96 -0.05
C TYR A 147 -5.71 7.21 0.37
N VAL A 148 -6.46 7.14 1.47
CA VAL A 148 -7.18 8.31 1.99
C VAL A 148 -6.25 9.28 2.70
N MET A 149 -6.38 10.57 2.41
CA MET A 149 -5.57 11.65 2.99
C MET A 149 -6.29 12.34 4.15
N LEU A 150 -6.67 11.59 5.16
CA LEU A 150 -7.24 12.12 6.41
C LEU A 150 -6.19 12.17 7.52
N ASN A 151 -6.17 13.26 8.28
CA ASN A 151 -5.26 13.43 9.40
C ASN A 151 -5.37 12.25 10.38
N ASN A 152 -4.23 11.62 10.68
CA ASN A 152 -4.09 10.48 11.61
C ASN A 152 -4.74 9.17 11.18
N LEU A 153 -5.35 9.06 9.99
CA LEU A 153 -5.83 7.81 9.43
C LEU A 153 -4.91 7.39 8.28
N ARG A 154 -4.54 6.13 8.26
CA ARG A 154 -3.67 5.52 7.23
C ARG A 154 -4.41 4.33 6.62
N VAL A 155 -5.40 4.62 5.79
CA VAL A 155 -6.30 3.62 5.21
C VAL A 155 -6.04 3.51 3.73
N THR A 156 -5.73 2.32 3.27
CA THR A 156 -5.69 1.96 1.85
C THR A 156 -7.10 1.61 1.40
N LEU A 157 -7.59 2.29 0.38
CA LEU A 157 -8.95 2.12 -0.13
C LEU A 157 -9.02 1.09 -1.25
N ALA A 158 -7.98 1.02 -2.06
CA ALA A 158 -7.90 0.08 -3.17
C ALA A 158 -6.44 -0.22 -3.53
N ILE A 159 -6.23 -1.42 -4.06
CA ILE A 159 -4.95 -1.90 -4.60
C ILE A 159 -5.17 -2.53 -5.97
N ARG A 160 -4.14 -2.49 -6.82
CA ARG A 160 -4.12 -3.16 -8.11
C ARG A 160 -2.71 -3.65 -8.42
N PHE A 161 -2.58 -4.89 -8.88
CA PHE A 161 -1.33 -5.37 -9.46
C PHE A 161 -1.11 -4.66 -10.81
N VAL A 162 0.12 -4.25 -11.09
CA VAL A 162 0.47 -3.53 -12.32
C VAL A 162 1.27 -4.44 -13.23
N LEU A 163 0.72 -4.69 -14.41
CA LEU A 163 1.36 -5.45 -15.47
C LEU A 163 2.30 -4.54 -16.29
N PRO A 164 3.34 -5.10 -16.93
CA PRO A 164 4.28 -4.31 -17.74
C PRO A 164 3.63 -3.56 -18.91
N GLU A 165 2.56 -4.12 -19.48
CA GLU A 165 1.77 -3.58 -20.58
C GLU A 165 0.68 -2.59 -20.15
N ASP A 166 0.46 -2.45 -18.86
CA ASP A 166 -0.60 -1.56 -18.36
C ASP A 166 -0.31 -0.09 -18.69
N GLU A 167 -1.25 0.56 -19.32
CA GLU A 167 -1.22 2.00 -19.45
C GLU A 167 -1.56 2.70 -18.13
N THR A 168 -0.84 3.76 -17.83
CA THR A 168 -1.04 4.51 -16.57
C THR A 168 -2.47 5.05 -16.43
N VAL A 169 -3.12 5.42 -17.54
CA VAL A 169 -4.51 5.88 -17.52
C VAL A 169 -5.48 4.77 -17.11
N THR A 170 -5.27 3.56 -17.58
CA THR A 170 -6.07 2.38 -17.20
C THR A 170 -5.92 2.09 -15.70
N ILE A 171 -4.70 2.17 -15.18
CA ILE A 171 -4.44 1.98 -13.74
C ILE A 171 -5.23 3.00 -12.90
N VAL A 172 -5.19 4.29 -13.27
CA VAL A 172 -5.94 5.35 -12.57
C VAL A 172 -7.45 5.09 -12.65
N GLN A 173 -7.96 4.73 -13.82
CA GLN A 173 -9.38 4.44 -14.02
C GLN A 173 -9.86 3.24 -13.21
N ASP A 174 -9.07 2.18 -13.10
CA ASP A 174 -9.42 1.00 -12.32
C ASP A 174 -9.44 1.31 -10.82
N LEU A 175 -8.49 2.09 -10.32
CA LEU A 175 -8.53 2.57 -8.95
C LEU A 175 -9.76 3.49 -8.71
N GLN A 176 -10.09 4.38 -9.66
CA GLN A 176 -11.30 5.22 -9.56
C GLN A 176 -12.58 4.37 -9.59
N LYS A 177 -12.65 3.32 -10.44
CA LYS A 177 -13.78 2.38 -10.46
C LYS A 177 -13.94 1.69 -9.09
N ALA A 178 -12.82 1.25 -8.48
CA ALA A 178 -12.85 0.66 -7.14
C ALA A 178 -13.39 1.65 -6.10
N LEU A 179 -12.93 2.90 -6.10
CA LEU A 179 -13.43 3.95 -5.21
C LEU A 179 -14.94 4.23 -5.42
N LYS A 180 -15.40 4.29 -6.67
CA LYS A 180 -16.83 4.47 -7.00
C LYS A 180 -17.66 3.29 -6.48
N LYS A 181 -17.20 2.05 -6.67
CA LYS A 181 -17.86 0.85 -6.15
C LYS A 181 -17.99 0.89 -4.62
N LEU A 182 -16.98 1.41 -3.94
CA LEU A 182 -16.99 1.65 -2.50
C LEU A 182 -17.86 2.86 -2.10
N LYS A 183 -18.44 3.60 -3.04
CA LYS A 183 -19.21 4.84 -2.80
C LYS A 183 -18.40 5.90 -2.03
N ILE A 184 -17.08 5.91 -2.16
CA ILE A 184 -16.21 6.94 -1.59
C ILE A 184 -16.39 8.23 -2.39
N ARG A 185 -16.71 9.32 -1.70
CA ARG A 185 -16.76 10.66 -2.29
C ARG A 185 -15.36 11.24 -2.34
N VAL A 186 -14.80 11.31 -3.55
CA VAL A 186 -13.44 11.83 -3.78
C VAL A 186 -13.51 13.31 -4.08
N GLY A 187 -12.91 14.14 -3.22
CA GLY A 187 -12.78 15.58 -3.44
C GLY A 187 -11.66 15.89 -4.42
N CYS A 188 -10.43 15.57 -4.06
CA CYS A 188 -9.28 15.79 -4.91
C CYS A 188 -8.40 14.52 -4.98
N LEU A 189 -7.90 14.23 -6.19
CA LEU A 189 -6.89 13.21 -6.41
C LEU A 189 -5.48 13.81 -6.36
N PHE A 190 -4.58 13.17 -5.63
CA PHE A 190 -3.17 13.53 -5.55
C PHE A 190 -2.32 12.44 -6.17
N LEU A 191 -1.68 12.75 -7.29
CA LEU A 191 -0.96 11.79 -8.11
C LEU A 191 0.54 12.10 -8.11
N ASP A 192 1.38 11.05 -8.03
CA ASP A 192 2.81 11.22 -8.19
C ASP A 192 3.18 11.50 -9.66
N LYS A 193 4.40 11.97 -9.86
CA LYS A 193 4.96 12.26 -11.19
C LYS A 193 4.90 11.08 -12.18
N GLY A 194 4.83 9.85 -11.67
CA GLY A 194 4.64 8.64 -12.48
C GLY A 194 3.29 8.61 -13.22
N PHE A 195 2.31 9.39 -12.76
CA PHE A 195 0.99 9.51 -13.39
C PHE A 195 0.84 10.74 -14.29
N ALA A 196 1.87 11.57 -14.44
CA ALA A 196 1.83 12.80 -15.24
C ALA A 196 1.88 12.51 -16.76
N GLY A 197 0.92 11.76 -17.27
CA GLY A 197 0.73 11.44 -18.68
C GLY A 197 -0.45 12.20 -19.30
N ILE A 198 -0.37 12.56 -20.57
CA ILE A 198 -1.43 13.28 -21.29
C ILE A 198 -2.75 12.49 -21.25
N ALA A 199 -2.71 11.17 -21.43
CA ALA A 199 -3.90 10.33 -21.37
C ALA A 199 -4.57 10.38 -19.98
N VAL A 200 -3.79 10.43 -18.88
CA VAL A 200 -4.32 10.59 -17.51
C VAL A 200 -4.97 11.96 -17.35
N MET A 201 -4.27 13.03 -17.77
CA MET A 201 -4.79 14.41 -17.69
C MET A 201 -6.10 14.56 -18.46
N ASN A 202 -6.15 14.09 -19.70
CA ASN A 202 -7.37 14.09 -20.53
C ASN A 202 -8.51 13.27 -19.89
N SER A 203 -8.18 12.16 -19.25
CA SER A 203 -9.20 11.33 -18.55
C SER A 203 -9.79 12.03 -17.35
N LEU A 204 -8.95 12.68 -16.54
CA LEU A 204 -9.39 13.42 -15.35
C LEU A 204 -10.18 14.67 -15.74
N GLU A 205 -9.76 15.40 -16.77
CA GLU A 205 -10.43 16.58 -17.32
C GLU A 205 -11.86 16.23 -17.77
N ARG A 206 -11.99 15.18 -18.60
CA ARG A 206 -13.30 14.71 -19.11
C ARG A 206 -14.24 14.23 -18.00
N GLN A 207 -13.70 13.78 -16.89
CA GLN A 207 -14.49 13.32 -15.74
C GLN A 207 -14.87 14.46 -14.80
N GLY A 208 -14.36 15.67 -15.02
CA GLY A 208 -14.52 16.79 -14.07
C GLY A 208 -13.89 16.49 -12.71
N GLN A 209 -12.87 15.61 -12.65
CA GLN A 209 -12.28 15.17 -11.39
C GLN A 209 -11.16 16.12 -10.95
N PRO A 210 -11.31 16.86 -9.84
CA PRO A 210 -10.23 17.67 -9.32
C PRO A 210 -9.00 16.84 -9.01
N ALA A 211 -7.83 17.26 -9.52
CA ALA A 211 -6.59 16.54 -9.29
C ALA A 211 -5.36 17.45 -9.24
N GLU A 212 -4.43 17.12 -8.36
CA GLU A 212 -3.10 17.69 -8.31
C GLU A 212 -2.06 16.61 -8.66
N ILE A 213 -1.29 16.83 -9.72
CA ILE A 213 -0.29 15.86 -10.18
C ILE A 213 1.10 16.50 -10.09
N ALA A 214 2.05 15.81 -9.45
CA ALA A 214 3.44 16.27 -9.47
C ALA A 214 3.99 16.20 -10.89
N CYS A 215 4.58 17.28 -11.35
CA CYS A 215 5.18 17.37 -12.68
C CYS A 215 6.69 17.10 -12.64
N THR A 216 7.18 16.28 -13.54
CA THR A 216 8.62 16.08 -13.72
C THR A 216 9.22 17.29 -14.44
N ILE A 217 10.26 17.87 -13.86
CA ILE A 217 11.02 18.94 -14.51
C ILE A 217 11.93 18.31 -15.56
N ARG A 218 11.62 18.53 -16.84
CA ARG A 218 12.31 17.95 -18.00
C ARG A 218 12.95 19.03 -18.86
N GLY A 219 13.97 18.64 -19.62
CA GLY A 219 14.74 19.52 -20.49
C GLY A 219 16.01 20.05 -19.83
N LYS A 220 16.99 20.49 -20.65
CA LYS A 220 18.19 21.20 -20.18
C LYS A 220 17.91 22.69 -20.03
N THR A 221 17.38 23.31 -21.08
CA THR A 221 17.02 24.75 -21.14
C THR A 221 15.56 24.97 -21.52
N GLY A 222 14.88 23.99 -22.15
CA GLY A 222 13.48 24.03 -22.56
C GLY A 222 12.59 23.12 -21.72
N GLY A 223 11.38 22.86 -22.23
CA GLY A 223 10.37 22.04 -21.56
C GLY A 223 9.92 22.65 -20.23
N THR A 224 9.52 21.83 -19.28
CA THR A 224 9.08 22.31 -17.95
C THR A 224 10.23 22.94 -17.14
N ARG A 225 11.49 22.71 -17.52
CA ARG A 225 12.64 23.38 -16.88
C ARG A 225 12.69 24.88 -17.21
N ALA A 226 12.24 25.30 -18.38
CA ALA A 226 12.15 26.72 -18.72
C ALA A 226 11.25 27.52 -17.75
N LEU A 227 10.33 26.84 -17.06
CA LEU A 227 9.47 27.45 -16.06
C LEU A 227 10.18 27.65 -14.69
N CYS A 228 11.36 27.08 -14.49
CA CYS A 228 12.10 27.15 -13.23
C CYS A 228 12.99 28.39 -13.17
N HIS A 229 12.39 29.59 -13.27
CA HIS A 229 13.10 30.87 -13.29
C HIS A 229 12.54 31.86 -12.27
N GLY A 230 13.27 32.94 -12.05
CA GLY A 230 12.86 34.01 -11.15
C GLY A 230 13.08 33.70 -9.66
N ASN A 231 12.52 34.53 -8.79
CA ASN A 231 12.72 34.44 -7.34
C ASN A 231 11.43 34.24 -6.53
N LYS A 232 10.30 34.11 -7.20
CA LYS A 232 8.97 33.89 -6.58
C LYS A 232 8.28 32.64 -7.19
N SER A 233 7.36 32.06 -6.45
CA SER A 233 6.44 31.07 -6.98
C SER A 233 5.33 31.75 -7.76
N TYR A 234 4.83 31.12 -8.83
CA TYR A 234 3.80 31.69 -9.70
C TYR A 234 2.91 30.61 -10.32
N ARG A 235 1.81 31.03 -10.94
CA ARG A 235 0.95 30.21 -11.80
C ARG A 235 1.21 30.53 -13.25
N THR A 236 1.05 29.54 -14.10
CA THR A 236 1.13 29.67 -15.55
C THR A 236 0.39 28.54 -16.22
N THR A 237 0.08 28.70 -17.50
CA THR A 237 -0.39 27.61 -18.35
C THR A 237 0.78 26.97 -19.07
N TYR A 238 0.67 25.68 -19.37
CA TYR A 238 1.68 24.96 -20.15
C TYR A 238 1.02 23.87 -20.99
N THR A 239 1.41 23.78 -22.26
CA THR A 239 0.94 22.75 -23.18
C THR A 239 1.93 21.60 -23.22
N PHE A 240 1.52 20.46 -22.71
CA PHE A 240 2.26 19.21 -22.83
C PHE A 240 2.07 18.63 -24.21
N GLN A 241 3.17 18.21 -24.85
CA GLN A 241 3.19 17.54 -26.12
C GLN A 241 3.58 16.08 -25.96
N GLY A 242 2.86 15.18 -26.60
CA GLY A 242 3.08 13.75 -26.59
C GLY A 242 3.33 13.19 -27.98
N ALA A 243 3.39 11.87 -28.06
CA ALA A 243 3.45 11.15 -29.35
C ALA A 243 2.11 11.30 -30.11
N ALA A 244 2.15 11.09 -31.43
CA ALA A 244 0.97 11.14 -32.30
C ALA A 244 0.14 12.44 -32.15
N ASN A 245 0.81 13.60 -32.02
CA ASN A 245 0.20 14.91 -31.86
C ASN A 245 -0.75 15.05 -30.64
N ALA A 246 -0.68 14.11 -29.69
CA ALA A 246 -1.43 14.26 -28.44
C ALA A 246 -0.93 15.46 -27.65
N SER A 247 -1.83 16.33 -27.23
CA SER A 247 -1.49 17.49 -26.40
C SER A 247 -2.50 17.69 -25.27
N PHE A 248 -2.06 18.38 -24.23
CA PHE A 248 -2.92 18.80 -23.12
C PHE A 248 -2.39 20.12 -22.56
N THR A 249 -3.25 21.12 -22.47
CA THR A 249 -2.92 22.41 -21.84
C THR A 249 -3.45 22.42 -20.41
N ALA A 250 -2.56 22.62 -19.47
CA ALA A 250 -2.88 22.62 -18.04
C ALA A 250 -2.45 23.90 -17.34
N GLU A 251 -3.17 24.25 -16.29
CA GLU A 251 -2.72 25.19 -15.28
C GLU A 251 -1.62 24.57 -14.42
N LEU A 252 -0.54 25.30 -14.21
CA LEU A 252 0.59 24.87 -13.40
C LEU A 252 0.80 25.77 -12.19
N ALA A 253 1.08 25.17 -11.04
CA ALA A 253 1.65 25.85 -9.89
C ALA A 253 3.17 25.62 -9.87
N VAL A 254 3.94 26.64 -10.19
CA VAL A 254 5.41 26.62 -10.17
C VAL A 254 5.88 27.14 -8.81
N CYS A 255 6.41 26.24 -7.99
CA CYS A 255 6.75 26.51 -6.60
C CYS A 255 8.26 26.60 -6.41
N ARG A 256 8.76 27.77 -6.04
CA ARG A 256 10.12 27.91 -5.56
C ARG A 256 10.22 27.38 -4.12
N VAL A 257 11.07 26.40 -3.89
CA VAL A 257 11.26 25.77 -2.60
C VAL A 257 12.69 25.90 -2.14
N PHE A 258 12.90 25.83 -0.83
CA PHE A 258 14.25 25.86 -0.29
C PHE A 258 14.52 24.50 0.37
N THR A 259 15.54 23.83 -0.10
CA THR A 259 16.03 22.58 0.48
C THR A 259 17.33 22.84 1.24
N THR A 260 17.48 22.17 2.36
CA THR A 260 18.71 22.24 3.15
C THR A 260 19.50 20.96 2.85
N ALA A 261 20.55 21.07 2.07
CA ALA A 261 21.46 19.97 1.82
C ALA A 261 22.64 20.01 2.81
N LYS A 262 22.86 18.91 3.54
CA LYS A 262 24.11 18.68 4.26
C LYS A 262 25.21 18.35 3.22
N ARG A 263 25.90 19.35 2.76
CA ARG A 263 27.14 19.17 2.00
C ARG A 263 28.28 19.71 2.86
N THR A 264 29.05 18.83 3.49
CA THR A 264 30.07 19.18 4.48
C THR A 264 29.48 19.84 5.74
N LYS A 265 30.25 20.09 6.78
CA LYS A 265 29.83 20.60 8.10
C LYS A 265 28.96 21.88 8.11
N ARG A 266 28.63 22.47 6.94
CA ARG A 266 27.76 23.65 6.81
C ARG A 266 26.47 23.31 6.08
N LEU A 267 25.32 23.65 6.70
CA LEU A 267 23.99 23.64 6.10
C LEU A 267 23.91 24.75 5.04
N LYS A 268 23.95 24.40 3.75
CA LYS A 268 23.65 25.37 2.67
C LYS A 268 22.21 25.22 2.24
N ARG A 269 21.50 26.33 2.27
CA ARG A 269 20.12 26.45 1.77
C ARG A 269 20.20 26.68 0.26
N HIS A 270 19.64 25.75 -0.53
CA HIS A 270 19.54 25.87 -1.98
C HIS A 270 18.10 26.14 -2.40
N ALA A 271 17.93 27.03 -3.35
CA ALA A 271 16.64 27.17 -4.02
C ALA A 271 16.48 26.00 -5.01
N ASP A 272 15.30 25.40 -4.99
CA ASP A 272 14.88 24.33 -5.89
C ASP A 272 13.45 24.62 -6.36
N TRP A 273 12.96 23.84 -7.32
CA TRP A 273 11.65 24.04 -7.90
C TRP A 273 10.81 22.78 -7.82
N MET A 274 9.51 22.96 -7.59
CA MET A 274 8.49 21.93 -7.72
C MET A 274 7.39 22.47 -8.61
N ILE A 275 6.90 21.64 -9.54
CA ILE A 275 5.81 21.99 -10.44
C ILE A 275 4.66 21.02 -10.20
N PHE A 276 3.46 21.56 -10.07
CA PHE A 276 2.24 20.79 -9.92
C PHE A 276 1.27 21.14 -11.05
N ILE A 277 0.69 20.13 -11.68
CA ILE A 277 -0.38 20.23 -12.65
C ILE A 277 -1.68 20.30 -11.87
N LEU A 278 -2.50 21.29 -12.15
CA LEU A 278 -3.78 21.55 -11.50
C LEU A 278 -4.91 21.28 -12.50
N ILE A 279 -5.75 20.30 -12.19
CA ILE A 279 -6.93 19.95 -12.99
C ILE A 279 -8.16 20.28 -12.15
N HIS A 280 -9.03 21.16 -12.65
CA HIS A 280 -10.21 21.68 -11.93
C HIS A 280 -9.90 22.25 -10.54
N LEU A 281 -8.71 22.84 -10.36
CA LEU A 281 -8.25 23.43 -9.09
C LEU A 281 -7.77 24.86 -9.31
N ASP A 282 -8.37 25.80 -8.57
CA ASP A 282 -7.92 27.19 -8.54
C ASP A 282 -7.04 27.46 -7.31
N TRP A 283 -5.90 26.74 -7.21
CA TRP A 283 -4.99 26.88 -6.09
C TRP A 283 -3.79 27.78 -6.39
N SER A 284 -3.47 28.64 -5.44
CA SER A 284 -2.18 29.33 -5.46
C SER A 284 -1.02 28.33 -5.31
N PRO A 285 0.20 28.65 -5.74
CA PRO A 285 1.36 27.77 -5.58
C PRO A 285 1.62 27.35 -4.13
N ARG A 286 1.32 28.26 -3.18
CA ARG A 286 1.42 27.96 -1.74
C ARG A 286 0.38 26.92 -1.30
N GLN A 287 -0.85 27.01 -1.80
CA GLN A 287 -1.91 26.03 -1.52
C GLN A 287 -1.57 24.69 -2.14
N ALA A 288 -1.23 24.64 -3.43
CA ALA A 288 -0.84 23.42 -4.12
C ALA A 288 0.28 22.69 -3.35
N ARG A 289 1.39 23.35 -3.08
CA ARG A 289 2.48 22.77 -2.31
C ARG A 289 2.04 22.28 -0.92
N ARG A 290 1.20 23.03 -0.21
CA ARG A 290 0.70 22.66 1.12
C ARG A 290 -0.17 21.40 1.05
N GLN A 291 -1.06 21.31 0.09
CA GLN A 291 -1.95 20.18 -0.08
C GLN A 291 -1.18 18.94 -0.53
N TYR A 292 -0.29 19.07 -1.53
CA TYR A 292 0.52 17.96 -1.99
C TYR A 292 1.40 17.35 -0.90
N ARG A 293 1.91 18.16 0.04
CA ARG A 293 2.69 17.63 1.18
C ARG A 293 1.91 16.66 2.06
N ARG A 294 0.59 16.72 2.09
CA ARG A 294 -0.25 15.75 2.83
C ARG A 294 -0.16 14.35 2.22
N ARG A 295 0.18 14.25 0.92
CA ARG A 295 0.42 12.97 0.23
C ARG A 295 1.55 12.15 0.87
N PHE A 296 2.52 12.77 1.51
CA PHE A 296 3.60 12.04 2.20
C PHE A 296 3.11 11.05 3.28
N GLY A 297 1.84 11.10 3.66
CA GLY A 297 1.19 10.07 4.46
C GLY A 297 1.23 8.69 3.80
N ILE A 298 1.18 8.59 2.46
CA ILE A 298 1.27 7.32 1.72
C ILE A 298 2.64 6.67 1.86
N GLU A 299 3.73 7.44 1.81
CA GLU A 299 5.09 6.92 2.02
C GLU A 299 5.28 6.37 3.44
N SER A 300 4.66 7.03 4.43
CA SER A 300 4.62 6.54 5.80
C SER A 300 3.79 5.26 5.92
N SER A 301 2.68 5.15 5.17
CA SER A 301 1.89 3.92 5.08
C SER A 301 2.72 2.78 4.50
N TYR A 302 3.43 3.01 3.39
CA TYR A 302 4.29 1.99 2.77
C TYR A 302 5.43 1.53 3.68
N ARG A 303 5.99 2.42 4.51
CA ARG A 303 6.96 2.04 5.54
C ARG A 303 6.32 1.19 6.64
N CYS A 304 5.09 1.51 7.04
CA CYS A 304 4.35 0.72 8.03
C CYS A 304 4.04 -0.69 7.52
N THR A 305 3.65 -0.86 6.24
CA THR A 305 3.41 -2.21 5.69
C THR A 305 4.64 -3.12 5.80
N GLY A 306 5.85 -2.56 5.80
CA GLY A 306 7.08 -3.32 6.04
C GLY A 306 7.18 -3.97 7.44
N GLN A 307 6.37 -3.55 8.41
CA GLN A 307 6.32 -4.15 9.75
C GLN A 307 5.43 -5.40 9.83
N VAL A 308 4.55 -5.60 8.84
CA VAL A 308 3.60 -6.71 8.77
C VAL A 308 3.58 -7.34 7.38
N ARG A 309 4.74 -7.53 6.79
CA ARG A 309 4.89 -8.14 5.48
C ARG A 309 5.83 -9.32 5.52
N GLY A 310 5.33 -10.46 5.06
CA GLY A 310 6.11 -11.68 4.90
C GLY A 310 7.13 -11.59 3.74
N TRP A 311 8.06 -12.50 3.74
CA TRP A 311 9.09 -12.70 2.73
C TRP A 311 8.88 -14.02 2.01
N THR A 312 9.30 -14.09 0.76
CA THR A 312 9.25 -15.32 -0.01
C THR A 312 10.31 -15.32 -1.11
N THR A 313 10.84 -16.50 -1.38
CA THR A 313 11.67 -16.80 -2.56
C THR A 313 10.83 -17.36 -3.72
N SER A 314 9.52 -17.62 -3.51
CA SER A 314 8.63 -18.14 -4.53
C SER A 314 8.65 -17.28 -5.80
N ASN A 315 8.62 -17.94 -6.95
CA ASN A 315 8.50 -17.28 -8.24
C ASN A 315 7.04 -17.01 -8.64
N ASN A 316 6.07 -17.44 -7.82
CA ASN A 316 4.64 -17.22 -8.07
C ASN A 316 4.27 -15.75 -7.83
N PRO A 317 3.89 -14.96 -8.85
CA PRO A 317 3.53 -13.56 -8.72
C PRO A 317 2.25 -13.35 -7.91
N ALA A 318 1.28 -14.27 -8.01
CA ALA A 318 0.02 -14.19 -7.27
C ALA A 318 0.26 -14.33 -5.76
N TYR A 319 1.07 -15.31 -5.34
CA TYR A 319 1.46 -15.43 -3.93
C TYR A 319 2.24 -14.20 -3.43
N ARG A 320 3.14 -13.65 -4.24
CA ARG A 320 3.84 -12.40 -3.91
C ARG A 320 2.88 -11.22 -3.77
N PHE A 321 1.88 -11.12 -4.67
CA PHE A 321 0.84 -10.11 -4.57
C PHE A 321 0.01 -10.28 -3.29
N VAL A 322 -0.38 -11.51 -2.93
CA VAL A 322 -1.08 -11.81 -1.69
C VAL A 322 -0.30 -11.30 -0.47
N LEU A 323 1.01 -11.55 -0.38
CA LEU A 323 1.84 -11.06 0.74
C LEU A 323 1.91 -9.52 0.80
N ILE A 324 1.93 -8.85 -0.35
CA ILE A 324 1.90 -7.38 -0.42
C ILE A 324 0.52 -6.88 0.05
N ALA A 325 -0.56 -7.42 -0.54
CA ALA A 325 -1.93 -7.03 -0.25
C ALA A 325 -2.31 -7.28 1.22
N LEU A 326 -1.88 -8.41 1.77
CA LEU A 326 -2.04 -8.75 3.19
C LEU A 326 -1.42 -7.70 4.11
N SER A 327 -0.27 -7.13 3.74
CA SER A 327 0.34 -6.09 4.56
C SER A 327 -0.49 -4.79 4.59
N PHE A 328 -1.21 -4.47 3.53
CA PHE A 328 -2.17 -3.36 3.50
C PHE A 328 -3.43 -3.69 4.28
N PHE A 329 -3.92 -4.92 4.15
CA PHE A 329 -5.06 -5.40 4.92
C PHE A 329 -4.79 -5.30 6.43
N LEU A 330 -3.68 -5.85 6.92
CA LEU A 330 -3.29 -5.77 8.33
C LEU A 330 -3.08 -4.32 8.82
N LEU A 331 -2.64 -3.43 7.94
CA LEU A 331 -2.58 -2.00 8.26
C LEU A 331 -3.98 -1.41 8.44
N ASN A 332 -4.96 -1.78 7.59
CA ASN A 332 -6.34 -1.35 7.74
C ASN A 332 -6.99 -1.94 9.00
N VAL A 333 -6.83 -3.24 9.25
CA VAL A 333 -7.25 -3.91 10.52
C VAL A 333 -6.72 -3.14 11.73
N TRP A 334 -5.42 -2.80 11.73
CA TRP A 334 -4.84 -2.01 12.81
C TRP A 334 -5.51 -0.64 12.99
N VAL A 335 -5.82 0.07 11.90
CA VAL A 335 -6.51 1.36 11.96
C VAL A 335 -7.93 1.19 12.46
N HIS A 336 -8.64 0.16 12.01
CA HIS A 336 -9.99 -0.18 12.43
C HIS A 336 -10.03 -0.48 13.94
N LEU A 337 -9.21 -1.42 14.41
CA LEU A 337 -9.15 -1.79 15.83
C LEU A 337 -8.73 -0.62 16.72
N ARG A 338 -7.80 0.22 16.27
CA ARG A 338 -7.49 1.48 16.97
C ARG A 338 -8.70 2.39 17.08
N TRP A 339 -9.45 2.52 15.98
CA TRP A 339 -10.68 3.32 15.97
C TRP A 339 -11.70 2.79 16.99
N LEU A 340 -11.84 1.49 17.13
CA LEU A 340 -12.79 0.87 18.07
C LEU A 340 -12.32 0.94 19.52
N PHE A 341 -11.07 0.63 19.80
CA PHE A 341 -10.59 0.35 21.16
C PHE A 341 -9.71 1.43 21.79
N THR A 342 -9.29 2.46 21.05
CA THR A 342 -8.39 3.49 21.60
C THR A 342 -8.99 4.90 21.61
N GLN A 343 -10.29 5.02 21.46
CA GLN A 343 -10.98 6.31 21.59
C GLN A 343 -10.97 6.78 23.05
N VAL A 344 -10.53 8.01 23.25
CA VAL A 344 -10.57 8.65 24.57
C VAL A 344 -11.77 9.59 24.60
N PRO A 345 -12.70 9.42 25.55
CA PRO A 345 -13.83 10.34 25.74
C PRO A 345 -13.29 11.73 26.11
N ARG A 346 -13.58 12.72 25.28
CA ARG A 346 -13.30 14.13 25.57
C ARG A 346 -14.47 14.99 25.11
N ARG A 347 -14.71 16.11 25.78
CA ARG A 347 -15.63 17.14 25.27
C ARG A 347 -15.09 17.67 23.94
N GLY A 348 -15.88 17.58 22.88
CA GLY A 348 -15.51 18.01 21.52
C GLY A 348 -15.00 16.89 20.62
N ARG A 349 -13.88 17.13 19.92
CA ARG A 349 -13.34 16.21 18.92
C ARG A 349 -12.79 14.92 19.56
N ARG A 350 -13.26 13.76 19.10
CA ARG A 350 -12.74 12.45 19.54
C ARG A 350 -11.22 12.37 19.31
N TRP A 351 -10.51 11.93 20.34
CA TRP A 351 -9.06 11.73 20.29
C TRP A 351 -8.75 10.24 20.36
N LEU A 352 -7.74 9.79 19.60
CA LEU A 352 -7.28 8.41 19.64
C LEU A 352 -5.97 8.34 20.42
N ASP A 353 -5.93 7.51 21.45
CA ASP A 353 -4.68 7.18 22.14
C ASP A 353 -3.86 6.23 21.27
N THR A 354 -2.99 6.82 20.46
CA THR A 354 -2.18 6.09 19.48
C THR A 354 -1.11 5.19 20.10
N GLN A 355 -0.81 5.35 21.38
CA GLN A 355 0.19 4.55 22.09
C GLN A 355 -0.37 3.21 22.58
N ARG A 356 -1.68 3.13 22.81
CA ARG A 356 -2.32 1.90 23.29
C ARG A 356 -2.22 0.75 22.34
N LEU A 357 -2.42 0.96 21.03
CA LEU A 357 -2.32 -0.06 20.01
C LEU A 357 -1.42 0.42 18.86
N GLN A 358 -0.13 0.10 18.93
CA GLN A 358 0.82 0.27 17.86
C GLN A 358 0.74 -0.90 16.88
N LEU A 359 1.13 -0.73 15.59
CA LEU A 359 1.13 -1.80 14.60
C LEU A 359 2.02 -2.99 15.01
N SER A 360 3.16 -2.71 15.61
CA SER A 360 4.03 -3.74 16.19
C SER A 360 3.38 -4.55 17.31
N ARG A 361 2.45 -3.96 18.07
CA ARG A 361 1.67 -4.67 19.08
C ARG A 361 0.61 -5.55 18.44
N LEU A 362 -0.08 -5.08 17.39
CA LEU A 362 -1.00 -5.92 16.62
C LEU A 362 -0.28 -7.14 16.06
N ALA A 363 0.90 -6.96 15.44
CA ALA A 363 1.71 -8.07 14.95
C ALA A 363 2.05 -9.07 16.06
N LYS A 364 2.50 -8.58 17.23
CA LYS A 364 2.78 -9.45 18.39
C LYS A 364 1.54 -10.18 18.92
N PHE A 365 0.37 -9.57 18.86
CA PHE A 365 -0.88 -10.23 19.23
C PHE A 365 -1.18 -11.40 18.31
N ILE A 366 -1.07 -11.22 16.99
CA ILE A 366 -1.25 -12.30 16.01
C ILE A 366 -0.26 -13.44 16.32
N VAL A 367 1.03 -13.11 16.52
CA VAL A 367 2.06 -14.13 16.82
C VAL A 367 1.72 -14.92 18.08
N ARG A 368 1.40 -14.24 19.18
CA ARG A 368 1.07 -14.89 20.47
C ARG A 368 -0.17 -15.77 20.38
N ALA A 369 -1.21 -15.31 19.66
CA ALA A 369 -2.40 -16.11 19.46
C ALA A 369 -2.10 -17.39 18.64
N LEU A 370 -1.22 -17.30 17.63
CA LEU A 370 -0.76 -18.46 16.86
C LEU A 370 0.12 -19.40 17.70
N GLU A 371 1.03 -18.88 18.52
CA GLU A 371 1.83 -19.65 19.47
C GLU A 371 0.96 -20.38 20.48
N TYR A 372 -0.11 -19.77 20.95
CA TYR A 372 -1.08 -20.41 21.83
C TYR A 372 -1.87 -21.50 21.11
N TYR A 373 -2.32 -21.25 19.88
CA TYR A 373 -3.13 -22.17 19.08
C TYR A 373 -2.34 -23.40 18.62
N TYR A 374 -1.13 -23.21 18.09
CA TYR A 374 -0.31 -24.27 17.51
C TYR A 374 0.80 -24.77 18.42
N ARG A 375 1.06 -24.13 19.55
CA ARG A 375 2.23 -24.31 20.41
C ARG A 375 3.54 -23.96 19.67
N CYS A 376 4.47 -23.35 20.36
CA CYS A 376 5.78 -23.06 19.80
C CYS A 376 6.82 -24.12 20.17
N VAL A 377 7.86 -24.20 19.36
CA VAL A 377 9.02 -25.06 19.62
C VAL A 377 9.85 -24.44 20.74
N HIS A 378 9.95 -25.11 21.88
CA HIS A 378 10.73 -24.66 23.04
C HIS A 378 12.07 -25.36 23.19
N VAL A 379 12.25 -26.54 22.54
CA VAL A 379 13.44 -27.38 22.69
C VAL A 379 13.88 -27.90 21.34
N ILE A 380 15.16 -27.80 21.07
CA ILE A 380 15.80 -28.40 19.89
C ILE A 380 16.64 -29.57 20.39
N ALA A 381 16.26 -30.80 20.00
CA ALA A 381 17.05 -31.98 20.31
C ALA A 381 18.27 -32.07 19.36
N ALA A 382 19.42 -32.40 19.90
CA ALA A 382 20.57 -32.72 19.07
C ALA A 382 20.29 -34.01 18.26
N PRO A 383 20.69 -34.05 16.98
CA PRO A 383 20.56 -35.28 16.21
C PRO A 383 21.34 -36.44 16.89
N ALA A 384 20.75 -37.62 16.96
CA ALA A 384 21.46 -38.77 17.44
C ALA A 384 22.67 -39.04 16.52
N LEU A 385 23.88 -39.07 17.11
CA LEU A 385 25.05 -39.49 16.35
C LEU A 385 24.84 -40.90 15.84
N PRO A 386 25.12 -41.19 14.56
CA PRO A 386 25.10 -42.56 14.09
C PRO A 386 26.06 -43.39 14.98
N ARG A 387 25.59 -44.51 15.51
CA ARG A 387 26.49 -45.48 16.18
C ARG A 387 27.49 -45.95 15.12
N LEU A 388 28.77 -45.57 15.31
CA LEU A 388 29.86 -46.08 14.51
C LEU A 388 30.03 -47.58 14.66
#